data_83deca1c3cd058781be61c05cea02fe9
#
_entry.id   83deca1c3cd058781be61c05cea02fe9
#
_cell.length_a   1.000
_cell.length_b   1.000
_cell.length_c   1.000
_cell.angle_alpha   90.00
_cell.angle_beta   90.00
_cell.angle_gamma   90.00
#
_symmetry.space_group_name_H-M   'P 1'
#
loop_
_entity.id
_entity.type
_entity.pdbx_description
1 polymer ?
#
loop_
_entity_poly.entity_id
_entity_poly.type
_entity_poly.pdbx_seq_one_letter_code
_entity_poly.pdbx_strand_id
1 'polypeptide(L)'
;MEFAIQIDLSPVIDGVNSVINETVLPHLRQAVWAVAQQAQIDWMTAIGHAKLWSGEKDNYSSSIDIQMTGPFSAMVESDYKHAEQIETGRPAYDLKFMLRTSAKTRMSKSGHKYLIIPFRHNVSSMPKPVAYIAKLLTPSRVTGMGTRVSATGATVAQRTYSWGGRLKAGSVPGMLRKHAGMVRFDVGNKGAPRSSYMTFRVMSETSSGWIIPAQPGQNIVKGVVDKLRPLAEKSFAAALTRVAA
;
A
#
# COMPACT_ATOMS: atom_id res chain seq x y z
N MET A 1 12.99 8.45 2.25
CA MET A 1 13.07 9.61 1.34
C MET A 1 11.66 10.19 1.27
N GLU A 2 11.48 11.44 1.60
CA GLU A 2 10.19 12.13 1.54
C GLU A 2 10.00 12.67 0.11
N PHE A 3 8.82 12.50 -0.44
CA PHE A 3 8.45 13.12 -1.72
C PHE A 3 7.77 14.45 -1.44
N ALA A 4 8.31 15.51 -2.00
CA ALA A 4 7.81 16.85 -1.84
C ALA A 4 7.83 17.62 -3.17
N ILE A 5 6.85 18.50 -3.36
CA ILE A 5 6.81 19.50 -4.42
C ILE A 5 7.16 20.83 -3.77
N GLN A 6 8.31 21.37 -4.13
CA GLN A 6 8.74 22.68 -3.65
C GLN A 6 8.40 23.76 -4.67
N ILE A 7 7.75 24.82 -4.21
CA ILE A 7 7.41 26.01 -4.97
C ILE A 7 8.12 27.17 -4.30
N ASP A 8 9.09 27.77 -4.97
CA ASP A 8 9.92 28.86 -4.41
C ASP A 8 10.10 29.98 -5.42
N LEU A 9 9.66 31.16 -5.06
CA LEU A 9 9.81 32.41 -5.82
C LEU A 9 10.81 33.38 -5.17
N SER A 10 11.41 33.02 -4.04
CA SER A 10 12.35 33.88 -3.31
C SER A 10 13.49 34.37 -4.19
N PRO A 11 14.11 33.57 -5.07
CA PRO A 11 15.18 34.05 -5.94
C PRO A 11 14.78 35.15 -6.92
N VAL A 12 13.46 35.23 -7.26
CA VAL A 12 12.94 36.25 -8.18
C VAL A 12 12.70 37.59 -7.46
N ILE A 13 12.47 37.53 -6.16
CA ILE A 13 12.05 38.66 -5.33
C ILE A 13 13.22 39.41 -4.73
N ASP A 14 14.34 38.74 -4.47
CA ASP A 14 15.54 39.34 -3.88
C ASP A 14 16.17 40.49 -4.73
N GLY A 15 15.78 40.62 -5.99
CA GLY A 15 16.19 41.70 -6.88
C GLY A 15 15.25 42.92 -6.94
N VAL A 16 14.16 42.99 -6.14
CA VAL A 16 13.09 43.95 -6.29
C VAL A 16 13.11 45.01 -5.19
N ASN A 17 13.11 46.32 -5.59
CA ASN A 17 13.18 47.48 -4.70
C ASN A 17 11.97 47.61 -3.74
N SER A 18 12.17 48.24 -2.58
CA SER A 18 11.26 48.33 -1.43
C SER A 18 9.87 48.89 -1.72
N VAL A 19 9.68 49.68 -2.79
CA VAL A 19 8.38 50.26 -3.18
C VAL A 19 7.39 49.20 -3.68
N ILE A 20 7.86 48.09 -4.16
CA ILE A 20 7.03 46.97 -4.68
C ILE A 20 6.51 46.09 -3.55
N ASN A 21 7.08 46.20 -2.35
CA ASN A 21 6.82 45.32 -1.23
C ASN A 21 5.36 45.33 -0.73
N GLU A 22 4.68 46.45 -0.72
CA GLU A 22 3.34 46.55 -0.11
C GLU A 22 2.22 46.07 -1.04
N THR A 23 2.39 46.15 -2.35
CA THR A 23 1.33 45.85 -3.32
C THR A 23 1.56 44.54 -4.08
N VAL A 24 2.80 44.26 -4.49
CA VAL A 24 3.16 43.06 -5.28
C VAL A 24 3.23 41.79 -4.41
N LEU A 25 3.83 41.94 -3.25
CA LEU A 25 4.14 40.76 -2.40
C LEU A 25 2.89 40.03 -1.89
N PRO A 26 1.77 40.71 -1.52
CA PRO A 26 0.55 39.98 -1.12
C PRO A 26 -0.04 39.14 -2.26
N HIS A 27 -0.04 39.63 -3.49
CA HIS A 27 -0.56 38.91 -4.65
C HIS A 27 0.32 37.71 -5.02
N LEU A 28 1.64 37.83 -4.93
CA LEU A 28 2.58 36.71 -5.14
C LEU A 28 2.45 35.65 -4.06
N ARG A 29 2.29 36.04 -2.79
CA ARG A 29 2.05 35.10 -1.68
C ARG A 29 0.76 34.31 -1.90
N GLN A 30 -0.33 35.00 -2.31
CA GLN A 30 -1.58 34.35 -2.64
C GLN A 30 -1.43 33.39 -3.82
N ALA A 31 -0.66 33.78 -4.86
CA ALA A 31 -0.41 32.91 -6.00
C ALA A 31 0.37 31.64 -5.61
N VAL A 32 1.42 31.77 -4.76
CA VAL A 32 2.16 30.60 -4.22
C VAL A 32 1.24 29.66 -3.46
N TRP A 33 0.41 30.22 -2.58
CA TRP A 33 -0.56 29.43 -1.81
C TRP A 33 -1.57 28.72 -2.71
N ALA A 34 -2.14 29.42 -3.69
CA ALA A 34 -3.09 28.85 -4.64
C ALA A 34 -2.47 27.72 -5.48
N VAL A 35 -1.21 27.87 -5.91
CA VAL A 35 -0.47 26.83 -6.64
C VAL A 35 -0.20 25.62 -5.74
N ALA A 36 0.15 25.84 -4.48
CA ALA A 36 0.36 24.76 -3.52
C ALA A 36 -0.94 23.97 -3.25
N GLN A 37 -2.06 24.66 -3.08
CA GLN A 37 -3.37 24.01 -2.93
C GLN A 37 -3.74 23.20 -4.19
N GLN A 38 -3.51 23.75 -5.37
CA GLN A 38 -3.75 23.03 -6.61
C GLN A 38 -2.85 21.80 -6.74
N ALA A 39 -1.57 21.92 -6.35
CA ALA A 39 -0.64 20.78 -6.31
C ALA A 39 -1.16 19.64 -5.40
N GLN A 40 -1.65 19.99 -4.22
CA GLN A 40 -2.24 19.00 -3.29
C GLN A 40 -3.45 18.32 -3.91
N ILE A 41 -4.39 19.07 -4.46
CA ILE A 41 -5.61 18.54 -5.10
C ILE A 41 -5.26 17.62 -6.27
N ASP A 42 -4.34 18.06 -7.13
CA ASP A 42 -3.90 17.29 -8.30
C ASP A 42 -3.19 16.00 -7.89
N TRP A 43 -2.37 16.06 -6.82
CA TRP A 43 -1.69 14.88 -6.29
C TRP A 43 -2.69 13.88 -5.71
N MET A 44 -3.62 14.32 -4.86
CA MET A 44 -4.68 13.46 -4.32
C MET A 44 -5.54 12.85 -5.44
N THR A 45 -5.87 13.63 -6.47
CA THR A 45 -6.63 13.17 -7.65
C THR A 45 -5.85 12.10 -8.43
N ALA A 46 -4.56 12.33 -8.64
CA ALA A 46 -3.69 11.40 -9.35
C ALA A 46 -3.56 10.07 -8.57
N ILE A 47 -3.47 10.11 -7.23
CA ILE A 47 -3.52 8.91 -6.38
C ILE A 47 -4.85 8.18 -6.56
N GLY A 48 -5.96 8.91 -6.65
CA GLY A 48 -7.28 8.33 -6.92
C GLY A 48 -7.33 7.48 -8.20
N HIS A 49 -6.60 7.88 -9.23
CA HIS A 49 -6.47 7.16 -10.50
C HIS A 49 -5.32 6.12 -10.53
N ALA A 50 -4.43 6.12 -9.54
CA ALA A 50 -3.29 5.22 -9.49
C ALA A 50 -3.70 3.74 -9.37
N LYS A 51 -2.81 2.83 -9.78
CA LYS A 51 -3.01 1.37 -9.68
C LYS A 51 -2.69 0.87 -8.26
N LEU A 52 -3.48 1.35 -7.29
CA LEU A 52 -3.38 1.00 -5.87
C LEU A 52 -4.71 0.43 -5.39
N TRP A 53 -4.70 -0.35 -4.30
CA TRP A 53 -5.93 -0.75 -3.65
C TRP A 53 -6.52 0.41 -2.81
N SER A 54 -7.83 0.41 -2.56
CA SER A 54 -8.55 1.55 -1.96
C SER A 54 -7.93 2.06 -0.66
N GLY A 55 -7.67 1.18 0.30
CA GLY A 55 -7.10 1.60 1.58
C GLY A 55 -5.67 2.17 1.49
N GLU A 56 -4.90 1.82 0.46
CA GLU A 56 -3.60 2.43 0.20
C GLU A 56 -3.74 3.82 -0.41
N LYS A 57 -4.74 4.01 -1.30
CA LYS A 57 -5.09 5.32 -1.83
C LYS A 57 -5.51 6.27 -0.71
N ASP A 58 -6.40 5.81 0.18
CA ASP A 58 -6.90 6.59 1.30
C ASP A 58 -5.74 7.02 2.23
N ASN A 59 -4.86 6.09 2.59
CA ASN A 59 -3.72 6.38 3.45
C ASN A 59 -2.71 7.33 2.79
N TYR A 60 -2.43 7.14 1.49
CA TYR A 60 -1.48 8.00 0.77
C TYR A 60 -2.06 9.40 0.58
N SER A 61 -3.32 9.52 0.16
CA SER A 61 -3.96 10.83 0.00
C SER A 61 -4.07 11.60 1.32
N SER A 62 -4.37 10.92 2.42
CA SER A 62 -4.48 11.55 3.74
C SER A 62 -3.14 12.01 4.34
N SER A 63 -2.02 11.56 3.79
CA SER A 63 -0.68 11.94 4.25
C SER A 63 -0.11 13.17 3.51
N ILE A 64 -0.84 13.71 2.54
CA ILE A 64 -0.37 14.88 1.79
C ILE A 64 -0.73 16.15 2.53
N ASP A 65 0.28 16.92 2.89
CA ASP A 65 0.13 18.18 3.59
C ASP A 65 0.81 19.34 2.84
N ILE A 66 0.38 20.57 3.15
CA ILE A 66 0.94 21.81 2.61
C ILE A 66 1.59 22.57 3.74
N GLN A 67 2.85 22.93 3.57
CA GLN A 67 3.58 23.77 4.49
C GLN A 67 4.13 25.00 3.78
N MET A 68 3.84 26.21 4.32
CA MET A 68 4.53 27.41 3.90
C MET A 68 5.93 27.41 4.51
N THR A 69 6.95 27.34 3.67
CA THR A 69 8.36 27.32 4.08
C THR A 69 8.97 28.71 4.13
N GLY A 70 8.27 29.69 3.59
CA GLY A 70 8.66 31.10 3.59
C GLY A 70 7.55 32.00 3.06
N PRO A 71 7.79 33.31 2.97
CA PRO A 71 6.80 34.27 2.47
C PRO A 71 6.32 33.98 1.04
N PHE A 72 7.20 33.40 0.22
CA PHE A 72 7.00 33.13 -1.21
C PHE A 72 7.38 31.71 -1.60
N SER A 73 7.42 30.82 -0.62
CA SER A 73 7.72 29.42 -0.85
C SER A 73 6.76 28.54 -0.07
N ALA A 74 6.33 27.45 -0.71
CA ALA A 74 5.50 26.41 -0.12
C ALA A 74 6.05 25.04 -0.50
N MET A 75 5.83 24.09 0.37
CA MET A 75 6.14 22.67 0.16
C MET A 75 4.86 21.88 0.28
N VAL A 76 4.64 20.95 -0.66
CA VAL A 76 3.59 19.96 -0.59
C VAL A 76 4.29 18.61 -0.44
N GLU A 77 4.08 17.95 0.67
CA GLU A 77 4.82 16.76 1.06
C GLU A 77 3.90 15.61 1.49
N SER A 78 4.46 14.40 1.54
CA SER A 78 3.78 13.22 2.06
C SER A 78 4.75 12.41 2.91
N ASP A 79 4.33 12.07 4.13
CA ASP A 79 5.03 11.18 5.06
C ASP A 79 4.66 9.72 4.89
N TYR A 80 3.92 9.35 3.82
CA TYR A 80 3.47 7.99 3.61
C TYR A 80 4.64 7.03 3.40
N LYS A 81 4.78 6.09 4.30
CA LYS A 81 5.92 5.14 4.36
C LYS A 81 6.17 4.32 3.08
N HIS A 82 5.16 4.21 2.21
CA HIS A 82 5.26 3.47 0.94
C HIS A 82 5.33 4.39 -0.28
N ALA A 83 5.33 5.72 -0.11
CA ALA A 83 5.36 6.68 -1.20
C ALA A 83 6.54 6.41 -2.16
N GLU A 84 7.74 6.20 -1.63
CA GLU A 84 8.93 5.90 -2.44
C GLU A 84 8.72 4.69 -3.35
N GLN A 85 8.17 3.59 -2.82
CA GLN A 85 7.93 2.37 -3.60
C GLN A 85 6.84 2.55 -4.65
N ILE A 86 5.88 3.42 -4.40
CA ILE A 86 4.81 3.75 -5.36
C ILE A 86 5.38 4.62 -6.48
N GLU A 87 6.17 5.62 -6.15
CA GLU A 87 6.74 6.58 -7.10
C GLU A 87 7.83 5.94 -7.98
N THR A 88 8.82 5.31 -7.36
CA THR A 88 10.02 4.80 -8.06
C THR A 88 9.92 3.33 -8.44
N GLY A 89 8.94 2.61 -7.84
CA GLY A 89 8.82 1.17 -7.99
C GLY A 89 9.63 0.40 -6.96
N ARG A 90 9.56 -0.91 -7.07
CA ARG A 90 10.33 -1.80 -6.20
C ARG A 90 10.97 -2.93 -7.01
N PRO A 91 12.19 -3.37 -6.65
CA PRO A 91 12.82 -4.54 -7.26
C PRO A 91 12.05 -5.83 -6.93
N ALA A 92 12.37 -6.89 -7.67
CA ALA A 92 11.89 -8.23 -7.33
C ALA A 92 12.40 -8.63 -5.93
N TYR A 93 11.51 -9.26 -5.14
CA TYR A 93 11.82 -9.64 -3.77
C TYR A 93 11.57 -11.14 -3.55
N ASP A 94 12.56 -11.86 -3.04
CA ASP A 94 12.46 -13.27 -2.69
C ASP A 94 11.92 -13.42 -1.24
N LEU A 95 10.67 -13.89 -1.13
CA LEU A 95 10.03 -14.13 0.16
C LEU A 95 10.74 -15.21 1.00
N LYS A 96 11.57 -16.06 0.41
CA LYS A 96 12.34 -17.09 1.14
C LYS A 96 13.33 -16.49 2.15
N PHE A 97 13.67 -15.21 2.03
CA PHE A 97 14.42 -14.52 3.08
C PHE A 97 13.74 -14.64 4.46
N MET A 98 12.39 -14.68 4.48
CA MET A 98 11.63 -14.87 5.72
C MET A 98 11.93 -16.19 6.44
N LEU A 99 12.48 -17.21 5.76
CA LEU A 99 12.89 -18.46 6.40
C LEU A 99 14.03 -18.27 7.40
N ARG A 100 14.80 -17.17 7.27
CA ARG A 100 15.91 -16.85 8.17
C ARG A 100 15.48 -15.97 9.34
N THR A 101 14.47 -15.12 9.13
CA THR A 101 14.10 -14.05 10.07
C THR A 101 12.81 -14.32 10.84
N SER A 102 11.90 -15.13 10.28
CA SER A 102 10.59 -15.32 10.89
C SER A 102 10.64 -16.27 12.08
N ALA A 103 10.12 -15.81 13.22
CA ALA A 103 9.90 -16.64 14.39
C ALA A 103 8.93 -17.81 14.15
N LYS A 104 8.15 -17.79 13.04
CA LYS A 104 7.24 -18.88 12.68
C LYS A 104 7.90 -19.98 11.86
N THR A 105 9.17 -19.86 11.49
CA THR A 105 9.90 -20.86 10.71
C THR A 105 9.96 -22.19 11.46
N ARG A 106 9.79 -23.27 10.73
CA ARG A 106 9.84 -24.66 11.22
C ARG A 106 10.98 -25.39 10.55
N MET A 107 11.43 -26.46 11.19
CA MET A 107 12.35 -27.43 10.63
C MET A 107 11.57 -28.68 10.18
N SER A 108 11.82 -29.16 8.97
CA SER A 108 11.31 -30.42 8.49
C SER A 108 12.12 -31.62 9.09
N LYS A 109 11.62 -32.82 8.95
CA LYS A 109 12.36 -34.05 9.34
C LYS A 109 13.66 -34.23 8.56
N SER A 110 13.74 -33.66 7.35
CA SER A 110 14.93 -33.68 6.48
C SER A 110 15.88 -32.49 6.72
N GLY A 111 15.68 -31.68 7.78
CA GLY A 111 16.57 -30.60 8.14
C GLY A 111 16.33 -29.28 7.36
N HIS A 112 15.36 -29.20 6.46
CA HIS A 112 15.07 -27.98 5.70
C HIS A 112 14.13 -27.03 6.45
N LYS A 113 14.41 -25.75 6.39
CA LYS A 113 13.53 -24.72 6.93
C LYS A 113 12.31 -24.53 6.05
N TYR A 114 11.16 -24.34 6.69
CA TYR A 114 9.92 -24.05 5.97
C TYR A 114 8.98 -23.14 6.78
N LEU A 115 8.11 -22.42 6.05
CA LEU A 115 6.99 -21.65 6.60
C LEU A 115 5.67 -22.15 6.01
N ILE A 116 4.64 -22.16 6.84
CA ILE A 116 3.26 -22.37 6.39
C ILE A 116 2.62 -21.02 6.23
N ILE A 117 2.29 -20.64 5.00
CA ILE A 117 1.70 -19.35 4.64
C ILE A 117 0.20 -19.53 4.45
N PRO A 118 -0.64 -18.91 5.30
CA PRO A 118 -2.08 -18.92 5.13
C PRO A 118 -2.52 -17.88 4.08
N PHE A 119 -3.39 -18.29 3.16
CA PHE A 119 -4.04 -17.41 2.20
C PHE A 119 -5.54 -17.39 2.47
N ARG A 120 -6.06 -16.22 2.79
CA ARG A 120 -7.51 -16.00 2.95
C ARG A 120 -8.15 -15.77 1.59
N HIS A 121 -9.31 -16.35 1.40
CA HIS A 121 -10.09 -16.22 0.19
C HIS A 121 -11.42 -15.52 0.49
N ASN A 122 -11.78 -14.55 -0.35
CA ASN A 122 -13.10 -13.92 -0.30
C ASN A 122 -14.08 -14.74 -1.15
N VAL A 123 -15.17 -15.18 -0.54
CA VAL A 123 -16.19 -16.01 -1.20
C VAL A 123 -16.86 -15.28 -2.36
N SER A 124 -17.06 -13.95 -2.26
CA SER A 124 -17.68 -13.15 -3.33
C SER A 124 -16.82 -13.08 -4.60
N SER A 125 -15.52 -13.30 -4.50
CA SER A 125 -14.59 -13.32 -5.65
C SER A 125 -14.32 -14.71 -6.22
N MET A 126 -15.00 -15.75 -5.68
CA MET A 126 -14.87 -17.11 -6.18
C MET A 126 -15.90 -17.41 -7.28
N PRO A 127 -15.60 -18.37 -8.20
CA PRO A 127 -16.64 -18.92 -9.08
C PRO A 127 -17.82 -19.46 -8.24
N LYS A 128 -19.06 -19.21 -8.67
CA LYS A 128 -20.27 -19.59 -7.91
C LYS A 128 -20.28 -21.04 -7.42
N PRO A 129 -19.93 -22.07 -8.24
CA PRO A 129 -19.89 -23.45 -7.79
C PRO A 129 -18.87 -23.68 -6.66
N VAL A 130 -17.69 -23.06 -6.77
CA VAL A 130 -16.62 -23.16 -5.76
C VAL A 130 -17.07 -22.50 -4.45
N ALA A 131 -17.65 -21.32 -4.53
CA ALA A 131 -18.19 -20.59 -3.37
C ALA A 131 -19.28 -21.40 -2.65
N TYR A 132 -20.16 -22.06 -3.40
CA TYR A 132 -21.20 -22.92 -2.86
C TYR A 132 -20.62 -24.09 -2.07
N ILE A 133 -19.73 -24.88 -2.68
CA ILE A 133 -19.09 -26.03 -2.02
C ILE A 133 -18.23 -25.59 -0.84
N ALA A 134 -17.52 -24.47 -0.93
CA ALA A 134 -16.72 -23.93 0.18
C ALA A 134 -17.59 -23.65 1.43
N LYS A 135 -18.81 -23.14 1.24
CA LYS A 135 -19.75 -22.89 2.35
C LYS A 135 -20.27 -24.19 2.99
N LEU A 136 -20.34 -25.29 2.26
CA LEU A 136 -20.78 -26.61 2.75
C LEU A 136 -19.68 -27.38 3.46
N LEU A 137 -18.41 -26.94 3.40
CA LEU A 137 -17.31 -27.63 4.10
C LEU A 137 -17.59 -27.66 5.61
N THR A 138 -17.38 -28.82 6.21
CA THR A 138 -17.36 -28.95 7.68
C THR A 138 -16.29 -28.00 8.25
N PRO A 139 -16.62 -27.12 9.21
CA PRO A 139 -15.65 -26.14 9.71
C PRO A 139 -14.52 -26.81 10.50
N SER A 140 -13.33 -26.30 10.30
CA SER A 140 -12.16 -26.57 11.17
C SER A 140 -12.25 -25.72 12.43
N ARG A 141 -11.74 -26.23 13.54
CA ARG A 141 -11.78 -25.56 14.86
C ARG A 141 -10.43 -25.54 15.51
N VAL A 142 -10.13 -24.48 16.26
CA VAL A 142 -8.98 -24.44 17.18
C VAL A 142 -9.37 -25.25 18.40
N THR A 143 -8.58 -26.28 18.74
CA THR A 143 -8.82 -27.16 19.88
C THR A 143 -7.93 -26.86 21.08
N GLY A 144 -6.88 -26.07 20.89
CA GLY A 144 -5.99 -25.69 21.98
C GLY A 144 -4.90 -24.72 21.55
N MET A 145 -4.17 -24.28 22.55
CA MET A 145 -2.97 -23.44 22.42
C MET A 145 -1.82 -24.12 23.14
N GLY A 146 -0.65 -24.17 22.50
CA GLY A 146 0.60 -24.63 23.07
C GLY A 146 1.73 -23.72 22.64
N THR A 147 2.95 -24.10 22.95
CA THR A 147 4.17 -23.42 22.49
C THR A 147 5.05 -24.39 21.73
N ARG A 148 5.88 -23.85 20.85
CA ARG A 148 6.95 -24.60 20.19
C ARG A 148 8.19 -23.73 20.03
N VAL A 149 9.33 -24.34 19.97
CA VAL A 149 10.56 -23.66 19.56
C VAL A 149 10.60 -23.62 18.03
N SER A 150 10.87 -22.43 17.47
CA SER A 150 11.03 -22.23 16.03
C SER A 150 12.40 -22.67 15.55
N ALA A 151 12.58 -22.78 14.24
CA ALA A 151 13.90 -23.03 13.65
C ALA A 151 14.90 -21.86 13.82
N THR A 152 14.44 -20.72 14.29
CA THR A 152 15.26 -19.56 14.65
C THR A 152 15.52 -19.42 16.17
N GLY A 153 15.15 -20.46 16.96
CA GLY A 153 15.34 -20.49 18.40
C GLY A 153 14.26 -19.78 19.23
N ALA A 154 13.35 -19.04 18.60
CA ALA A 154 12.30 -18.31 19.32
C ALA A 154 11.18 -19.26 19.80
N THR A 155 10.69 -19.07 21.01
CA THR A 155 9.48 -19.76 21.52
C THR A 155 8.26 -19.03 20.98
N VAL A 156 7.40 -19.72 20.25
CA VAL A 156 6.21 -19.17 19.62
C VAL A 156 4.95 -19.94 19.99
N ALA A 157 3.84 -19.22 20.14
CA ALA A 157 2.54 -19.85 20.35
C ALA A 157 2.15 -20.72 19.15
N GLN A 158 1.63 -21.90 19.41
CA GLN A 158 1.15 -22.84 18.42
C GLN A 158 -0.30 -23.22 18.73
N ARG A 159 -1.17 -23.01 17.75
CA ARG A 159 -2.55 -23.50 17.83
C ARG A 159 -2.62 -24.95 17.36
N THR A 160 -3.40 -25.76 18.06
CA THR A 160 -3.82 -27.09 17.61
C THR A 160 -5.18 -26.99 16.97
N TYR A 161 -5.43 -27.84 15.99
CA TYR A 161 -6.65 -27.77 15.18
C TYR A 161 -7.29 -29.16 15.06
N SER A 162 -8.62 -29.20 15.15
CA SER A 162 -9.43 -30.25 14.56
C SER A 162 -9.79 -29.82 13.13
N TRP A 163 -9.27 -30.54 12.16
CA TRP A 163 -9.50 -30.21 10.75
C TRP A 163 -10.85 -30.73 10.29
N GLY A 164 -11.63 -29.84 9.69
CA GLY A 164 -12.89 -30.16 9.04
C GLY A 164 -12.75 -30.58 7.58
N GLY A 165 -13.77 -30.31 6.78
CA GLY A 165 -13.76 -30.60 5.35
C GLY A 165 -12.68 -29.81 4.61
N ARG A 166 -12.14 -30.42 3.55
CA ARG A 166 -11.13 -29.81 2.69
C ARG A 166 -11.54 -29.92 1.21
N LEU A 167 -11.48 -28.81 0.49
CA LEU A 167 -11.78 -28.77 -0.93
C LEU A 167 -10.69 -29.50 -1.74
N LYS A 168 -11.03 -30.64 -2.37
CA LYS A 168 -10.08 -31.40 -3.18
C LYS A 168 -9.81 -30.70 -4.50
N ALA A 169 -8.57 -30.82 -5.02
CA ALA A 169 -8.21 -30.30 -6.32
C ALA A 169 -9.09 -30.91 -7.42
N GLY A 170 -9.60 -30.07 -8.33
CA GLY A 170 -10.43 -30.53 -9.46
C GLY A 170 -11.84 -31.03 -9.10
N SER A 171 -12.25 -30.98 -7.83
CA SER A 171 -13.55 -31.52 -7.40
C SER A 171 -14.76 -30.66 -7.81
N VAL A 172 -14.53 -29.45 -8.31
CA VAL A 172 -15.58 -28.51 -8.65
C VAL A 172 -15.28 -27.85 -10.01
N PRO A 173 -16.25 -27.77 -10.94
CA PRO A 173 -16.07 -27.07 -12.20
C PRO A 173 -15.65 -25.60 -12.01
N GLY A 174 -14.70 -25.13 -12.79
CA GLY A 174 -14.17 -23.78 -12.71
C GLY A 174 -13.26 -23.48 -11.51
N MET A 175 -12.89 -24.51 -10.73
CA MET A 175 -12.01 -24.36 -9.59
C MET A 175 -10.58 -24.04 -10.01
N LEU A 176 -10.05 -22.92 -9.53
CA LEU A 176 -8.66 -22.55 -9.75
C LEU A 176 -7.73 -23.30 -8.78
N ARG A 177 -6.48 -23.57 -9.22
CA ARG A 177 -5.45 -24.22 -8.39
C ARG A 177 -5.25 -23.54 -7.02
N LYS A 178 -5.44 -22.22 -6.94
CA LYS A 178 -5.33 -21.46 -5.68
C LYS A 178 -6.36 -21.87 -4.63
N HIS A 179 -7.50 -22.47 -5.01
CA HIS A 179 -8.56 -22.88 -4.09
C HIS A 179 -8.37 -24.33 -3.58
N ALA A 180 -7.48 -25.11 -4.20
CA ALA A 180 -7.22 -26.48 -3.79
C ALA A 180 -6.66 -26.56 -2.36
N GLY A 181 -7.21 -27.44 -1.55
CA GLY A 181 -6.86 -27.59 -0.15
C GLY A 181 -7.53 -26.57 0.78
N MET A 182 -8.51 -25.81 0.29
CA MET A 182 -9.24 -24.84 1.09
C MET A 182 -9.98 -25.51 2.24
N VAL A 183 -9.91 -24.90 3.41
CA VAL A 183 -10.64 -25.25 4.61
C VAL A 183 -11.48 -24.06 5.07
N ARG A 184 -12.57 -24.37 5.77
CA ARG A 184 -13.43 -23.38 6.41
C ARG A 184 -13.12 -23.31 7.90
N PHE A 185 -13.06 -22.10 8.45
CA PHE A 185 -13.06 -21.83 9.88
C PHE A 185 -14.25 -20.93 10.21
N ASP A 186 -15.00 -21.30 11.22
CA ASP A 186 -16.01 -20.40 11.75
C ASP A 186 -15.36 -19.53 12.84
N VAL A 187 -15.39 -18.24 12.62
CA VAL A 187 -14.81 -17.20 13.48
C VAL A 187 -15.94 -16.24 13.87
N GLY A 188 -16.10 -16.00 15.14
CA GLY A 188 -17.10 -15.04 15.63
C GLY A 188 -17.71 -15.45 16.97
N ASN A 189 -18.25 -14.47 17.67
CA ASN A 189 -19.01 -14.66 18.89
C ASN A 189 -20.43 -15.17 18.56
N LYS A 190 -21.11 -15.75 19.56
CA LYS A 190 -22.42 -16.40 19.44
C LYS A 190 -23.52 -15.58 18.71
N GLY A 191 -23.35 -14.25 18.52
CA GLY A 191 -24.32 -13.38 17.86
C GLY A 191 -24.06 -13.04 16.38
N ALA A 192 -22.84 -13.30 15.86
CA ALA A 192 -22.48 -13.01 14.46
C ALA A 192 -21.45 -14.00 13.92
N PRO A 193 -21.85 -15.23 13.59
CA PRO A 193 -20.95 -16.23 13.04
C PRO A 193 -20.43 -15.79 11.67
N ARG A 194 -19.12 -15.65 11.57
CA ARG A 194 -18.43 -15.37 10.29
C ARG A 194 -17.59 -16.57 9.91
N SER A 195 -17.62 -16.94 8.63
CA SER A 195 -16.76 -17.99 8.10
C SER A 195 -15.54 -17.39 7.41
N SER A 196 -14.39 -17.95 7.69
CA SER A 196 -13.12 -17.62 7.01
C SER A 196 -12.67 -18.81 6.19
N TYR A 197 -12.32 -18.57 4.92
CA TYR A 197 -11.90 -19.62 3.98
C TYR A 197 -10.41 -19.44 3.71
N MET A 198 -9.63 -20.50 3.95
CA MET A 198 -8.17 -20.41 3.90
C MET A 198 -7.57 -21.60 3.17
N THR A 199 -6.53 -21.34 2.39
CA THR A 199 -5.60 -22.35 1.91
C THR A 199 -4.25 -22.13 2.58
N PHE A 200 -3.49 -23.20 2.73
CA PHE A 200 -2.14 -23.16 3.30
C PHE A 200 -1.14 -23.60 2.24
N ARG A 201 -0.08 -22.84 2.07
CA ARG A 201 1.04 -23.18 1.20
C ARG A 201 2.31 -23.30 2.03
N VAL A 202 3.15 -24.26 1.67
CA VAL A 202 4.46 -24.43 2.30
C VAL A 202 5.49 -23.74 1.44
N MET A 203 6.21 -22.81 2.04
CA MET A 203 7.40 -22.20 1.47
C MET A 203 8.61 -22.84 2.16
N SER A 204 9.51 -23.44 1.40
CA SER A 204 10.75 -24.03 1.89
C SER A 204 11.96 -23.51 1.13
N GLU A 205 13.14 -23.82 1.61
CA GLU A 205 14.40 -23.46 0.93
C GLU A 205 14.46 -24.02 -0.49
N THR A 206 13.89 -25.19 -0.72
CA THR A 206 13.87 -25.89 -2.01
C THR A 206 12.67 -25.56 -2.88
N SER A 207 11.69 -24.77 -2.39
CA SER A 207 10.51 -24.38 -3.16
C SER A 207 10.89 -23.52 -4.34
N SER A 208 10.34 -23.82 -5.51
CA SER A 208 10.31 -22.90 -6.65
C SER A 208 9.26 -21.81 -6.44
N GLY A 209 9.45 -20.64 -7.02
CA GLY A 209 8.56 -19.49 -6.85
C GLY A 209 8.84 -18.72 -5.53
N TRP A 210 7.83 -18.06 -5.00
CA TRP A 210 7.93 -17.18 -3.83
C TRP A 210 8.70 -15.89 -4.11
N ILE A 211 8.87 -15.55 -5.38
CA ILE A 211 9.42 -14.26 -5.79
C ILE A 211 8.25 -13.32 -6.09
N ILE A 212 8.23 -12.19 -5.43
CA ILE A 212 7.36 -11.08 -5.83
C ILE A 212 8.07 -10.36 -6.97
N PRO A 213 7.45 -10.26 -8.16
CA PRO A 213 8.08 -9.60 -9.30
C PRO A 213 8.33 -8.12 -9.01
N ALA A 214 9.33 -7.56 -9.68
CA ALA A 214 9.54 -6.12 -9.68
C ALA A 214 8.27 -5.37 -10.12
N GLN A 215 8.02 -4.24 -9.49
CA GLN A 215 6.91 -3.37 -9.86
C GLN A 215 7.48 -2.04 -10.33
N PRO A 216 7.11 -1.56 -11.53
CA PRO A 216 7.53 -0.25 -12.00
C PRO A 216 6.89 0.85 -11.16
N GLY A 217 7.60 1.95 -10.99
CA GLY A 217 7.08 3.16 -10.35
C GLY A 217 5.93 3.77 -11.13
N GLN A 218 5.06 4.47 -10.45
CA GLN A 218 3.92 5.13 -11.07
C GLN A 218 4.19 6.59 -11.41
N ASN A 219 5.29 7.19 -10.88
CA ASN A 219 5.73 8.56 -11.15
C ASN A 219 4.60 9.60 -11.00
N ILE A 220 3.77 9.45 -9.97
CA ILE A 220 2.58 10.27 -9.74
C ILE A 220 2.98 11.72 -9.54
N VAL A 221 3.95 11.96 -8.64
CA VAL A 221 4.46 13.31 -8.33
C VAL A 221 5.01 14.00 -9.57
N LYS A 222 5.81 13.27 -10.37
CA LYS A 222 6.34 13.81 -11.62
C LYS A 222 5.21 14.25 -12.56
N GLY A 223 4.18 13.41 -12.73
CA GLY A 223 3.02 13.73 -13.56
C GLY A 223 2.24 14.96 -13.08
N VAL A 224 2.15 15.18 -11.77
CA VAL A 224 1.54 16.36 -11.17
C VAL A 224 2.40 17.60 -11.46
N VAL A 225 3.70 17.53 -11.19
CA VAL A 225 4.64 18.66 -11.44
C VAL A 225 4.62 19.09 -12.90
N ASP A 226 4.67 18.15 -13.84
CA ASP A 226 4.67 18.43 -15.28
C ASP A 226 3.39 19.17 -15.71
N LYS A 227 2.24 18.87 -15.12
CA LYS A 227 0.96 19.54 -15.36
C LYS A 227 0.85 20.90 -14.66
N LEU A 228 1.37 20.97 -13.45
CA LEU A 228 1.27 22.16 -12.59
C LEU A 228 2.15 23.31 -13.10
N ARG A 229 3.33 23.01 -13.65
CA ARG A 229 4.31 24.03 -14.07
C ARG A 229 3.72 25.13 -14.94
N PRO A 230 3.02 24.84 -16.07
CA PRO A 230 2.45 25.89 -16.90
C PRO A 230 1.33 26.69 -16.22
N LEU A 231 0.61 26.06 -15.27
CA LEU A 231 -0.42 26.74 -14.48
C LEU A 231 0.22 27.69 -13.46
N ALA A 232 1.29 27.26 -12.81
CA ALA A 232 2.06 28.07 -11.89
C ALA A 232 2.64 29.31 -12.58
N GLU A 233 3.28 29.15 -13.74
CA GLU A 233 3.81 30.24 -14.55
C GLU A 233 2.74 31.27 -14.90
N LYS A 234 1.55 30.83 -15.35
CA LYS A 234 0.42 31.70 -15.63
C LYS A 234 -0.08 32.43 -14.38
N SER A 235 -0.17 31.74 -13.24
CA SER A 235 -0.64 32.34 -11.98
C SER A 235 0.31 33.39 -11.49
N PHE A 236 1.61 33.19 -11.59
CA PHE A 236 2.63 34.13 -11.19
C PHE A 236 2.68 35.34 -12.15
N ALA A 237 2.59 35.12 -13.46
CA ALA A 237 2.49 36.20 -14.44
C ALA A 237 1.25 37.09 -14.21
N ALA A 238 0.09 36.47 -13.94
CA ALA A 238 -1.13 37.19 -13.62
C ALA A 238 -1.03 37.98 -12.30
N ALA A 239 -0.37 37.46 -11.29
CA ALA A 239 -0.12 38.17 -10.04
C ALA A 239 0.75 39.42 -10.24
N LEU A 240 1.78 39.32 -11.08
CA LEU A 240 2.64 40.44 -11.44
C LEU A 240 1.92 41.48 -12.27
N THR A 241 1.08 41.10 -13.23
CA THR A 241 0.33 42.03 -14.10
C THR A 241 -0.70 42.86 -13.33
N ARG A 242 -1.35 42.29 -12.29
CA ARG A 242 -2.31 43.00 -11.43
C ARG A 242 -1.70 44.15 -10.64
N VAL A 243 -0.41 44.19 -10.54
CA VAL A 243 0.32 45.22 -9.81
C VAL A 243 0.75 46.36 -10.73
N ALA A 244 0.87 46.05 -12.02
CA ALA A 244 1.27 47.07 -13.04
C ALA A 244 0.08 47.87 -13.58
N ALA A 245 -1.15 47.53 -13.18
CA ALA A 245 -2.39 48.20 -13.54
C ALA A 245 -2.94 49.07 -12.39
#